data_8141dae6b40881b46cd35ed2721d2465
#
_entry.id   8141dae6b40881b46cd35ed2721d2465
#
_cell.length_a   1.000
_cell.length_b   1.000
_cell.length_c   1.000
_cell.angle_alpha   90.00
_cell.angle_beta   90.00
_cell.angle_gamma   90.00
#
_symmetry.space_group_name_H-M   'P 1'
#
loop_
_entity.id
_entity.type
_entity.pdbx_description
1 polymer ?
#
loop_
_entity_poly.entity_id
_entity_poly.type
_entity_poly.pdbx_seq_one_letter_code
_entity_poly.pdbx_strand_id
1 'polypeptide(L)'
;MTNPVAQQRTIDELLQKGVINLDKPAGPTSHEVAAWVKRILHIKKAGHIGTLDPKVTGVLPILLQDATRAVGALVNLPKEYVCVLHLHKTVPDPLVRDILREFTGVLYQRPPLKSAVRRQIRKREIYYIDVLERQGNDVLFKVGCEAGTYIRKLCHDVGEALGVGAHMQELRRTKAGPFDESKLSTLHDLTDAYHFWIEDHDEAPLRDIIMPVERALSHLPKIIIRDTAVDAICHGAQLAEPGVISLPDVDRKQLVGIYTARDEIVALGISVLQGGVIAKVKRVMMEPGTYPRYWKSRKIRKHEEGA
;
A
#
# COMPACT_ATOMS: atom_id res chain seq x y z
N MET A 1 15.14 -13.31 0.74
CA MET A 1 16.04 -12.95 -0.38
C MET A 1 16.13 -11.43 -0.42
N THR A 2 17.32 -10.87 -0.22
CA THR A 2 17.55 -9.43 -0.30
C THR A 2 17.40 -8.98 -1.75
N ASN A 3 16.62 -7.92 -1.99
CA ASN A 3 16.47 -7.34 -3.33
C ASN A 3 17.80 -6.67 -3.72
N PRO A 4 18.46 -7.06 -4.82
CA PRO A 4 19.74 -6.48 -5.24
C PRO A 4 19.69 -4.96 -5.44
N VAL A 5 18.56 -4.40 -5.81
CA VAL A 5 18.37 -2.93 -5.95
C VAL A 5 18.50 -2.21 -4.61
N ALA A 6 18.04 -2.81 -3.50
CA ALA A 6 18.12 -2.19 -2.18
C ALA A 6 19.57 -2.05 -1.66
N GLN A 7 20.45 -2.98 -2.04
CA GLN A 7 21.85 -2.98 -1.60
C GLN A 7 22.72 -1.97 -2.37
N GLN A 8 22.26 -1.52 -3.56
CA GLN A 8 23.00 -0.60 -4.43
C GLN A 8 22.61 0.88 -4.23
N ARG A 9 21.46 1.16 -3.61
CA ARG A 9 20.99 2.55 -3.39
C ARG A 9 21.67 3.20 -2.20
N THR A 10 21.99 4.48 -2.33
CA THR A 10 22.38 5.32 -1.19
C THR A 10 21.21 5.54 -0.23
N ILE A 11 21.48 5.97 1.01
CA ILE A 11 20.40 6.35 1.95
C ILE A 11 19.55 7.48 1.38
N ASP A 12 20.13 8.45 0.72
CA ASP A 12 19.38 9.56 0.10
C ASP A 12 18.40 9.06 -0.97
N GLU A 13 18.81 8.08 -1.78
CA GLU A 13 17.92 7.45 -2.77
C GLU A 13 16.80 6.64 -2.10
N LEU A 14 17.08 5.96 -0.98
CA LEU A 14 16.07 5.27 -0.19
C LEU A 14 15.10 6.26 0.47
N LEU A 15 15.58 7.36 1.02
CA LEU A 15 14.75 8.46 1.53
C LEU A 15 13.89 9.07 0.44
N GLN A 16 14.39 9.15 -0.80
CA GLN A 16 13.64 9.71 -1.92
C GLN A 16 12.57 8.75 -2.47
N LYS A 17 12.80 7.43 -2.47
CA LYS A 17 11.91 6.45 -3.12
C LYS A 17 11.65 5.21 -2.25
N GLY A 18 11.73 5.35 -0.94
CA GLY A 18 11.56 4.23 -0.01
C GLY A 18 10.16 4.09 0.55
N VAL A 19 9.97 3.00 1.26
CA VAL A 19 8.77 2.68 2.06
C VAL A 19 9.19 2.11 3.40
N ILE A 20 8.51 2.53 4.46
CA ILE A 20 8.68 2.00 5.82
C ILE A 20 7.44 1.20 6.19
N ASN A 21 7.63 -0.02 6.68
CA ASN A 21 6.55 -0.80 7.26
C ASN A 21 6.46 -0.48 8.75
N LEU A 22 5.64 0.52 9.11
CA LEU A 22 5.58 1.06 10.46
C LEU A 22 4.54 0.34 11.33
N ASP A 23 4.91 0.03 12.58
CA ASP A 23 3.95 -0.35 13.63
C ASP A 23 3.30 0.91 14.18
N LYS A 24 2.09 1.18 13.76
CA LYS A 24 1.35 2.33 14.28
C LYS A 24 0.94 2.09 15.74
N PRO A 25 1.36 2.94 16.69
CA PRO A 25 0.89 2.86 18.07
C PRO A 25 -0.57 3.29 18.19
N ALA A 26 -1.21 2.91 19.30
CA ALA A 26 -2.49 3.49 19.72
C ALA A 26 -2.31 4.96 20.12
N GLY A 27 -3.33 5.78 19.85
CA GLY A 27 -3.37 7.21 20.18
C GLY A 27 -3.36 8.12 18.98
N PRO A 28 -2.26 8.24 18.20
CA PRO A 28 -2.19 9.14 17.07
C PRO A 28 -3.02 8.66 15.87
N THR A 29 -3.44 9.60 15.04
CA THR A 29 -4.01 9.32 13.70
C THR A 29 -2.92 8.85 12.74
N SER A 30 -3.30 8.16 11.65
CA SER A 30 -2.37 7.78 10.59
C SER A 30 -1.67 8.99 9.93
N HIS A 31 -2.34 10.15 9.89
CA HIS A 31 -1.76 11.40 9.37
C HIS A 31 -0.70 11.98 10.30
N GLU A 32 -0.93 11.97 11.61
CA GLU A 32 0.07 12.41 12.60
C GLU A 32 1.30 11.53 12.56
N VAL A 33 1.12 10.21 12.48
CA VAL A 33 2.23 9.25 12.33
C VAL A 33 3.05 9.54 11.06
N ALA A 34 2.41 9.74 9.90
CA ALA A 34 3.11 10.11 8.68
C ALA A 34 3.84 11.47 8.81
N ALA A 35 3.24 12.43 9.54
CA ALA A 35 3.88 13.72 9.83
C ALA A 35 5.09 13.57 10.77
N TRP A 36 5.06 12.63 11.71
CA TRP A 36 6.20 12.34 12.58
C TRP A 36 7.34 11.67 11.82
N VAL A 37 7.06 10.67 10.98
CA VAL A 37 8.06 10.09 10.06
C VAL A 37 8.73 11.17 9.22
N LYS A 38 7.93 12.09 8.66
CA LYS A 38 8.45 13.22 7.87
C LYS A 38 9.40 14.11 8.68
N ARG A 39 9.10 14.38 9.96
CA ARG A 39 9.94 15.18 10.86
C ARG A 39 11.21 14.45 11.24
N ILE A 40 11.12 13.18 11.64
CA ILE A 40 12.27 12.35 12.03
C ILE A 40 13.31 12.29 10.91
N LEU A 41 12.83 12.03 9.66
CA LEU A 41 13.71 11.88 8.50
C LEU A 41 14.07 13.21 7.81
N HIS A 42 13.59 14.36 8.31
CA HIS A 42 13.78 15.70 7.70
C HIS A 42 13.39 15.78 6.21
N ILE A 43 12.37 15.02 5.79
CA ILE A 43 11.90 14.97 4.40
C ILE A 43 10.65 15.86 4.19
N LYS A 44 10.39 16.24 2.93
CA LYS A 44 9.28 17.16 2.59
C LYS A 44 7.92 16.48 2.52
N LYS A 45 7.87 15.19 2.18
CA LYS A 45 6.63 14.47 1.89
C LYS A 45 6.67 13.04 2.41
N ALA A 46 5.59 12.61 3.08
CA ALA A 46 5.32 11.23 3.43
C ALA A 46 3.83 10.96 3.28
N GLY A 47 3.47 9.72 2.93
CA GLY A 47 2.07 9.31 2.78
C GLY A 47 1.87 7.88 3.27
N HIS A 48 0.70 7.58 3.85
CA HIS A 48 0.40 6.24 4.34
C HIS A 48 -0.52 5.46 3.40
N ILE A 49 -0.49 4.13 3.51
CA ILE A 49 -1.36 3.22 2.76
C ILE A 49 -2.48 2.71 3.66
N GLY A 50 -3.67 3.28 3.49
CA GLY A 50 -4.87 2.89 4.22
C GLY A 50 -4.89 3.39 5.66
N THR A 51 -5.79 4.31 5.94
CA THR A 51 -5.98 4.93 7.25
C THR A 51 -6.36 3.89 8.31
N LEU A 52 -5.77 4.00 9.49
CA LEU A 52 -6.19 3.35 10.74
C LEU A 52 -6.80 4.39 11.66
N ASP A 53 -7.84 4.01 12.41
CA ASP A 53 -8.38 4.84 13.47
C ASP A 53 -7.34 5.10 14.57
N PRO A 54 -7.44 6.17 15.37
CA PRO A 54 -6.45 6.48 16.41
C PRO A 54 -6.14 5.31 17.36
N LYS A 55 -7.18 4.61 17.85
CA LYS A 55 -7.01 3.49 18.78
C LYS A 55 -6.51 2.19 18.13
N VAL A 56 -6.56 2.09 16.80
CA VAL A 56 -6.14 0.90 16.05
C VAL A 56 -4.63 0.89 15.86
N THR A 57 -4.00 -0.26 16.06
CA THR A 57 -2.56 -0.46 15.97
C THR A 57 -2.15 -1.30 14.75
N GLY A 58 -0.84 -1.49 14.57
CA GLY A 58 -0.27 -2.45 13.61
C GLY A 58 0.17 -1.85 12.30
N VAL A 59 0.24 -2.68 11.29
CA VAL A 59 0.86 -2.44 9.98
C VAL A 59 0.34 -1.18 9.31
N LEU A 60 1.17 -0.13 9.21
CA LEU A 60 0.90 1.14 8.53
C LEU A 60 2.06 1.49 7.60
N PRO A 61 2.07 1.00 6.34
CA PRO A 61 3.15 1.33 5.43
C PRO A 61 3.14 2.84 5.09
N ILE A 62 4.32 3.46 5.20
CA ILE A 62 4.58 4.88 4.94
C ILE A 62 5.47 5.00 3.72
N LEU A 63 4.99 5.68 2.70
CA LEU A 63 5.71 5.99 1.47
C LEU A 63 6.43 7.32 1.62
N LEU A 64 7.71 7.35 1.26
CA LEU A 64 8.57 8.53 1.37
C LEU A 64 8.65 9.27 0.04
N GLN A 65 8.62 10.59 0.08
CA GLN A 65 8.86 11.51 -1.04
C GLN A 65 8.17 11.04 -2.35
N ASP A 66 8.94 10.66 -3.38
CA ASP A 66 8.43 10.23 -4.68
C ASP A 66 7.74 8.87 -4.66
N ALA A 67 8.05 8.00 -3.68
CA ALA A 67 7.31 6.75 -3.51
C ALA A 67 5.81 7.00 -3.28
N THR A 68 5.40 8.17 -2.77
CA THR A 68 3.98 8.55 -2.63
C THR A 68 3.19 8.51 -3.94
N ARG A 69 3.87 8.56 -5.09
CA ARG A 69 3.26 8.38 -6.41
C ARG A 69 2.65 6.97 -6.58
N ALA A 70 3.09 5.98 -5.79
CA ALA A 70 2.59 4.60 -5.83
C ALA A 70 1.33 4.35 -4.98
N VAL A 71 0.86 5.31 -4.16
CA VAL A 71 -0.30 5.15 -3.26
C VAL A 71 -1.51 4.54 -3.98
N GLY A 72 -1.81 4.99 -5.21
CA GLY A 72 -2.94 4.50 -5.99
C GLY A 72 -2.89 3.01 -6.34
N ALA A 73 -1.70 2.42 -6.42
CA ALA A 73 -1.50 0.99 -6.67
C ALA A 73 -1.65 0.11 -5.41
N LEU A 74 -1.63 0.73 -4.22
CA LEU A 74 -1.49 0.03 -2.95
C LEU A 74 -2.73 0.16 -2.04
N VAL A 75 -3.47 1.27 -2.16
CA VAL A 75 -4.56 1.61 -1.24
C VAL A 75 -5.71 0.60 -1.27
N ASN A 76 -5.98 -0.01 -2.44
CA ASN A 76 -7.08 -0.94 -2.66
C ASN A 76 -6.70 -2.42 -2.43
N LEU A 77 -5.47 -2.71 -2.03
CA LEU A 77 -5.06 -4.08 -1.74
C LEU A 77 -5.77 -4.63 -0.49
N PRO A 78 -5.94 -5.97 -0.38
CA PRO A 78 -6.52 -6.63 0.79
C PRO A 78 -5.86 -6.24 2.10
N LYS A 79 -6.62 -6.33 3.19
CA LYS A 79 -6.15 -6.11 4.57
C LYS A 79 -6.51 -7.32 5.44
N GLU A 80 -5.70 -7.54 6.46
CA GLU A 80 -5.96 -8.52 7.50
C GLU A 80 -5.91 -7.83 8.86
N TYR A 81 -6.81 -8.22 9.74
CA TYR A 81 -6.88 -7.69 11.11
C TYR A 81 -7.06 -8.82 12.11
N VAL A 82 -6.57 -8.59 13.32
CA VAL A 82 -6.96 -9.31 14.53
C VAL A 82 -7.81 -8.37 15.37
N CYS A 83 -8.96 -8.86 15.80
CA CYS A 83 -10.00 -8.08 16.47
C CYS A 83 -10.48 -8.77 17.74
N VAL A 84 -10.67 -8.01 18.81
CA VAL A 84 -11.45 -8.41 19.99
C VAL A 84 -12.85 -7.84 19.84
N LEU A 85 -13.83 -8.72 19.67
CA LEU A 85 -15.26 -8.43 19.69
C LEU A 85 -15.78 -8.65 21.11
N HIS A 86 -16.38 -7.63 21.71
CA HIS A 86 -17.07 -7.77 22.99
C HIS A 86 -18.58 -7.90 22.80
N LEU A 87 -19.16 -9.02 23.26
CA LEU A 87 -20.60 -9.28 23.28
C LEU A 87 -21.22 -8.65 24.54
N HIS A 88 -22.34 -7.94 24.40
CA HIS A 88 -22.98 -7.29 25.55
C HIS A 88 -23.73 -8.27 26.46
N LYS A 89 -23.99 -9.50 25.98
CA LYS A 89 -24.57 -10.60 26.78
C LYS A 89 -23.91 -11.91 26.36
N THR A 90 -23.94 -12.88 27.26
CA THR A 90 -23.41 -14.22 27.00
C THR A 90 -24.27 -14.95 25.94
N VAL A 91 -23.60 -15.55 24.98
CA VAL A 91 -24.17 -16.34 23.88
C VAL A 91 -23.42 -17.67 23.79
N PRO A 92 -24.07 -18.82 23.48
CA PRO A 92 -23.36 -20.09 23.27
C PRO A 92 -22.28 -19.98 22.20
N ASP A 93 -21.09 -20.60 22.42
CA ASP A 93 -19.95 -20.51 21.50
C ASP A 93 -20.26 -21.02 20.08
N PRO A 94 -20.98 -22.13 19.88
CA PRO A 94 -21.33 -22.58 18.53
C PRO A 94 -22.11 -21.52 17.74
N LEU A 95 -23.09 -20.86 18.37
CA LEU A 95 -23.88 -19.83 17.71
C LEU A 95 -23.04 -18.61 17.29
N VAL A 96 -22.09 -18.20 18.13
CA VAL A 96 -21.18 -17.09 17.79
C VAL A 96 -20.31 -17.45 16.57
N ARG A 97 -19.78 -18.67 16.53
CA ARG A 97 -18.95 -19.15 15.40
C ARG A 97 -19.77 -19.28 14.11
N ASP A 98 -21.00 -19.76 14.20
CA ASP A 98 -21.88 -19.89 13.03
C ASP A 98 -22.23 -18.52 12.47
N ILE A 99 -22.65 -17.57 13.30
CA ILE A 99 -22.94 -16.22 12.86
C ILE A 99 -21.68 -15.54 12.25
N LEU A 100 -20.51 -15.63 12.89
CA LEU A 100 -19.28 -15.07 12.31
C LEU A 100 -18.97 -15.65 10.94
N ARG A 101 -19.22 -16.97 10.74
CA ARG A 101 -19.03 -17.63 9.45
C ARG A 101 -19.99 -17.11 8.38
N GLU A 102 -21.23 -16.79 8.73
CA GLU A 102 -22.21 -16.20 7.81
C GLU A 102 -21.81 -14.80 7.30
N PHE A 103 -20.96 -14.07 8.05
CA PHE A 103 -20.41 -12.80 7.60
C PHE A 103 -19.23 -12.94 6.64
N THR A 104 -18.80 -14.16 6.30
CA THR A 104 -17.81 -14.38 5.24
C THR A 104 -18.49 -14.26 3.86
N GLY A 105 -17.82 -13.58 2.93
CA GLY A 105 -18.34 -13.28 1.61
C GLY A 105 -18.75 -11.83 1.44
N VAL A 106 -19.73 -11.58 0.57
CA VAL A 106 -20.15 -10.24 0.18
C VAL A 106 -21.16 -9.66 1.16
N LEU A 107 -20.83 -8.49 1.69
CA LEU A 107 -21.72 -7.75 2.57
C LEU A 107 -21.86 -6.27 2.17
N TYR A 108 -22.89 -5.61 2.70
CA TYR A 108 -23.16 -4.20 2.44
C TYR A 108 -22.93 -3.38 3.71
N GLN A 109 -22.01 -2.44 3.65
CA GLN A 109 -21.70 -1.57 4.77
C GLN A 109 -22.02 -0.11 4.45
N ARG A 110 -22.59 0.61 5.43
CA ARG A 110 -22.68 2.06 5.42
C ARG A 110 -21.55 2.60 6.29
N PRO A 111 -20.67 3.48 5.75
CA PRO A 111 -19.59 4.09 6.54
C PRO A 111 -20.11 4.73 7.83
N PRO A 112 -19.37 4.66 8.96
CA PRO A 112 -19.72 5.32 10.22
C PRO A 112 -19.88 6.84 10.06
N LEU A 113 -20.60 7.49 10.98
CA LEU A 113 -20.83 8.95 10.97
C LEU A 113 -19.53 9.78 10.97
N LYS A 114 -18.51 9.33 11.71
CA LYS A 114 -17.21 10.01 11.83
C LYS A 114 -16.20 9.57 10.75
N SER A 115 -16.66 9.03 9.61
CA SER A 115 -15.80 8.62 8.51
C SER A 115 -15.58 9.80 7.54
N ALA A 116 -14.35 9.95 7.02
CA ALA A 116 -14.00 10.98 6.03
C ALA A 116 -14.56 10.73 4.62
N VAL A 117 -15.28 9.62 4.39
CA VAL A 117 -15.85 9.28 3.08
C VAL A 117 -17.36 9.51 3.02
N ARG A 118 -17.86 9.77 1.80
CA ARG A 118 -19.29 9.94 1.55
C ARG A 118 -20.08 8.73 2.07
N ARG A 119 -21.15 9.01 2.84
CA ARG A 119 -21.95 8.02 3.56
C ARG A 119 -22.99 7.34 2.64
N GLN A 120 -22.46 6.47 1.76
CA GLN A 120 -23.27 5.63 0.86
C GLN A 120 -23.05 4.16 1.22
N ILE A 121 -24.10 3.32 1.02
CA ILE A 121 -23.95 1.85 1.13
C ILE A 121 -22.95 1.40 0.09
N ARG A 122 -21.97 0.59 0.54
CA ARG A 122 -20.92 0.04 -0.29
C ARG A 122 -20.86 -1.46 -0.15
N LYS A 123 -20.73 -2.15 -1.26
CA LYS A 123 -20.40 -3.57 -1.29
C LYS A 123 -18.96 -3.75 -0.79
N ARG A 124 -18.77 -4.73 0.11
CA ARG A 124 -17.45 -5.13 0.64
C ARG A 124 -17.40 -6.64 0.72
N GLU A 125 -16.20 -7.18 0.66
CA GLU A 125 -15.98 -8.61 0.73
C GLU A 125 -15.13 -8.96 1.95
N ILE A 126 -15.58 -9.94 2.72
CA ILE A 126 -14.82 -10.62 3.76
C ILE A 126 -14.35 -11.93 3.17
N TYR A 127 -13.04 -12.14 3.09
CA TYR A 127 -12.45 -13.33 2.50
C TYR A 127 -12.48 -14.52 3.44
N TYR A 128 -12.25 -14.28 4.72
CA TYR A 128 -12.31 -15.26 5.80
C TYR A 128 -12.46 -14.60 7.17
N ILE A 129 -13.02 -15.37 8.12
CA ILE A 129 -13.04 -15.05 9.55
C ILE A 129 -12.65 -16.32 10.30
N ASP A 130 -11.56 -16.24 11.06
CA ASP A 130 -11.04 -17.33 11.89
C ASP A 130 -11.17 -16.94 13.36
N VAL A 131 -12.01 -17.62 14.12
CA VAL A 131 -12.11 -17.44 15.57
C VAL A 131 -10.91 -18.11 16.22
N LEU A 132 -10.05 -17.31 16.85
CA LEU A 132 -8.81 -17.77 17.47
C LEU A 132 -9.02 -18.19 18.90
N GLU A 133 -9.72 -17.38 19.71
CA GLU A 133 -9.93 -17.61 21.13
C GLU A 133 -11.26 -16.98 21.58
N ARG A 134 -11.79 -17.49 22.68
CA ARG A 134 -12.92 -16.89 23.36
C ARG A 134 -12.72 -16.92 24.87
N GLN A 135 -12.92 -15.76 25.50
CA GLN A 135 -12.89 -15.62 26.97
C GLN A 135 -14.15 -14.88 27.43
N GLY A 136 -15.09 -15.60 28.02
CA GLY A 136 -16.38 -15.03 28.44
C GLY A 136 -17.14 -14.41 27.26
N ASN A 137 -17.33 -13.09 27.31
CA ASN A 137 -18.00 -12.31 26.26
C ASN A 137 -17.04 -11.75 25.20
N ASP A 138 -15.73 -11.94 25.38
CA ASP A 138 -14.72 -11.49 24.43
C ASP A 138 -14.39 -12.60 23.42
N VAL A 139 -14.42 -12.26 22.14
CA VAL A 139 -14.11 -13.15 21.03
C VAL A 139 -12.96 -12.57 20.24
N LEU A 140 -11.81 -13.24 20.28
CA LEU A 140 -10.65 -12.91 19.46
C LEU A 140 -10.80 -13.62 18.10
N PHE A 141 -10.79 -12.86 17.03
CA PHE A 141 -10.84 -13.41 15.69
C PHE A 141 -9.90 -12.68 14.73
N LYS A 142 -9.47 -13.40 13.69
CA LYS A 142 -8.73 -12.88 12.56
C LYS A 142 -9.69 -12.70 11.38
N VAL A 143 -9.55 -11.63 10.63
CA VAL A 143 -10.39 -11.34 9.46
C VAL A 143 -9.56 -10.81 8.30
N GLY A 144 -9.67 -11.48 7.14
CA GLY A 144 -9.16 -10.99 5.86
C GLY A 144 -10.27 -10.34 5.06
N CYS A 145 -10.03 -9.14 4.52
CA CYS A 145 -11.10 -8.39 3.86
C CYS A 145 -10.62 -7.44 2.76
N GLU A 146 -11.56 -7.02 1.91
CA GLU A 146 -11.38 -5.97 0.92
C GLU A 146 -11.03 -4.62 1.57
N ALA A 147 -10.24 -3.82 0.88
CA ALA A 147 -9.91 -2.46 1.30
C ALA A 147 -11.16 -1.60 1.52
N GLY A 148 -11.16 -0.84 2.62
CA GLY A 148 -12.28 0.03 2.98
C GLY A 148 -13.43 -0.69 3.70
N THR A 149 -13.24 -1.93 4.12
CA THR A 149 -14.11 -2.65 5.05
C THR A 149 -13.98 -2.07 6.45
N TYR A 150 -15.09 -1.83 7.13
CA TYR A 150 -15.15 -1.32 8.49
C TYR A 150 -15.36 -2.46 9.47
N ILE A 151 -14.28 -2.90 10.13
CA ILE A 151 -14.36 -4.00 11.13
C ILE A 151 -15.22 -3.59 12.33
N ARG A 152 -15.22 -2.31 12.72
CA ARG A 152 -16.12 -1.78 13.74
C ARG A 152 -17.59 -1.99 13.38
N LYS A 153 -17.95 -1.82 12.10
CA LYS A 153 -19.32 -2.08 11.63
C LYS A 153 -19.63 -3.57 11.59
N LEU A 154 -18.65 -4.40 11.18
CA LEU A 154 -18.77 -5.86 11.22
C LEU A 154 -19.09 -6.34 12.65
N CYS A 155 -18.36 -5.87 13.67
CA CYS A 155 -18.61 -6.23 15.07
C CYS A 155 -20.02 -5.83 15.53
N HIS A 156 -20.47 -4.63 15.16
CA HIS A 156 -21.83 -4.19 15.46
C HIS A 156 -22.87 -5.10 14.79
N ASP A 157 -22.72 -5.43 13.51
CA ASP A 157 -23.68 -6.21 12.75
C ASP A 157 -23.74 -7.67 13.25
N VAL A 158 -22.62 -8.25 13.65
CA VAL A 158 -22.57 -9.56 14.32
C VAL A 158 -23.35 -9.51 15.64
N GLY A 159 -23.18 -8.45 16.43
CA GLY A 159 -23.95 -8.27 17.67
C GLY A 159 -25.46 -8.17 17.45
N GLU A 160 -25.89 -7.46 16.40
CA GLU A 160 -27.30 -7.38 15.99
C GLU A 160 -27.86 -8.74 15.55
N ALA A 161 -27.10 -9.47 14.72
CA ALA A 161 -27.47 -10.81 14.26
C ALA A 161 -27.61 -11.80 15.40
N LEU A 162 -26.79 -11.68 16.45
CA LEU A 162 -26.88 -12.48 17.67
C LEU A 162 -28.02 -12.02 18.62
N GLY A 163 -28.64 -10.87 18.37
CA GLY A 163 -29.69 -10.28 19.20
C GLY A 163 -29.22 -9.76 20.56
N VAL A 164 -27.93 -9.64 20.81
CA VAL A 164 -27.36 -9.23 22.11
C VAL A 164 -26.63 -7.88 22.08
N GLY A 165 -26.32 -7.41 20.86
CA GLY A 165 -25.45 -6.27 20.66
C GLY A 165 -23.97 -6.62 20.91
N ALA A 166 -23.07 -5.92 20.21
CA ALA A 166 -21.64 -6.08 20.38
C ALA A 166 -20.89 -4.81 19.92
N HIS A 167 -19.61 -4.73 20.30
CA HIS A 167 -18.73 -3.69 19.81
C HIS A 167 -17.31 -4.20 19.61
N MET A 168 -16.55 -3.50 18.78
CA MET A 168 -15.12 -3.71 18.60
C MET A 168 -14.39 -3.11 19.80
N GLN A 169 -13.79 -3.96 20.62
CA GLN A 169 -13.01 -3.56 21.79
C GLN A 169 -11.59 -3.18 21.41
N GLU A 170 -10.91 -4.07 20.66
CA GLU A 170 -9.57 -3.85 20.17
C GLU A 170 -9.45 -4.25 18.69
N LEU A 171 -8.55 -3.58 17.98
CA LEU A 171 -8.24 -3.89 16.59
C LEU A 171 -6.76 -3.64 16.29
N ARG A 172 -6.13 -4.64 15.68
CA ARG A 172 -4.77 -4.54 15.16
C ARG A 172 -4.74 -4.98 13.70
N ARG A 173 -4.16 -4.16 12.83
CA ARG A 173 -3.96 -4.57 11.44
C ARG A 173 -2.66 -5.37 11.32
N THR A 174 -2.78 -6.62 10.87
CA THR A 174 -1.67 -7.56 10.72
C THR A 174 -1.12 -7.60 9.30
N LYS A 175 -1.96 -7.23 8.27
CA LYS A 175 -1.48 -7.12 6.88
C LYS A 175 -2.11 -5.95 6.14
N ALA A 176 -1.34 -5.35 5.23
CA ALA A 176 -1.77 -4.32 4.28
C ALA A 176 -1.09 -4.55 2.91
N GLY A 177 -1.76 -5.27 2.01
CA GLY A 177 -1.18 -5.73 0.74
C GLY A 177 0.05 -6.60 0.97
N PRO A 178 1.23 -6.25 0.42
CA PRO A 178 2.45 -7.05 0.58
C PRO A 178 3.14 -6.88 1.94
N PHE A 179 2.62 -6.05 2.83
CA PHE A 179 3.20 -5.77 4.14
C PHE A 179 2.48 -6.58 5.22
N ASP A 180 3.26 -7.21 6.09
CA ASP A 180 2.80 -7.94 7.26
C ASP A 180 3.65 -7.58 8.51
N GLU A 181 3.45 -8.29 9.62
CA GLU A 181 4.14 -8.01 10.87
C GLU A 181 5.59 -8.56 10.93
N SER A 182 6.07 -9.27 9.92
CA SER A 182 7.40 -9.91 9.94
C SER A 182 8.56 -8.91 9.96
N LYS A 183 8.34 -7.69 9.46
CA LYS A 183 9.32 -6.59 9.44
C LYS A 183 8.62 -5.27 9.75
N LEU A 184 8.20 -5.12 10.98
CA LEU A 184 7.67 -3.86 11.51
C LEU A 184 8.78 -3.07 12.20
N SER A 185 8.76 -1.76 12.03
CA SER A 185 9.59 -0.81 12.76
C SER A 185 8.72 0.17 13.52
N THR A 186 9.09 0.53 14.72
CA THR A 186 8.43 1.57 15.51
C THR A 186 8.96 2.96 15.14
N LEU A 187 8.31 4.01 15.65
CA LEU A 187 8.82 5.37 15.53
C LEU A 187 10.13 5.57 16.30
N HIS A 188 10.34 4.82 17.39
CA HIS A 188 11.58 4.84 18.17
C HIS A 188 12.72 4.23 17.36
N ASP A 189 12.54 3.02 16.81
CA ASP A 189 13.53 2.38 15.94
C ASP A 189 13.95 3.30 14.79
N LEU A 190 12.97 4.01 14.19
CA LEU A 190 13.25 4.94 13.11
C LEU A 190 14.06 6.16 13.59
N THR A 191 13.75 6.67 14.78
CA THR A 191 14.48 7.81 15.36
C THR A 191 15.92 7.43 15.64
N ASP A 192 16.14 6.29 16.32
CA ASP A 192 17.46 5.80 16.67
C ASP A 192 18.30 5.50 15.42
N ALA A 193 17.71 4.82 14.43
CA ALA A 193 18.37 4.52 13.15
C ALA A 193 18.78 5.80 12.39
N TYR A 194 17.94 6.84 12.43
CA TYR A 194 18.29 8.13 11.82
C TYR A 194 19.45 8.82 12.54
N HIS A 195 19.47 8.79 13.88
CA HIS A 195 20.58 9.35 14.68
C HIS A 195 21.90 8.59 14.43
N PHE A 196 21.91 7.28 14.42
CA PHE A 196 23.10 6.49 14.07
C PHE A 196 23.66 6.85 12.68
N TRP A 197 22.78 7.06 11.71
CA TRP A 197 23.22 7.49 10.38
C TRP A 197 23.88 8.88 10.39
N ILE A 198 23.27 9.85 11.10
CA ILE A 198 23.75 11.25 11.08
C ILE A 198 24.98 11.44 11.96
N GLU A 199 25.03 10.85 13.15
CA GLU A 199 26.06 11.08 14.16
C GLU A 199 27.25 10.13 14.00
N ASP A 200 26.95 8.83 13.74
CA ASP A 200 27.97 7.77 13.70
C ASP A 200 28.31 7.32 12.27
N HIS A 201 27.62 7.83 11.25
CA HIS A 201 27.71 7.41 9.86
C HIS A 201 27.39 5.91 9.65
N ASP A 202 26.63 5.30 10.58
CA ASP A 202 26.15 3.92 10.47
C ASP A 202 24.82 3.88 9.72
N GLU A 203 24.86 3.45 8.46
CA GLU A 203 23.68 3.32 7.60
C GLU A 203 22.88 2.02 7.85
N ALA A 204 23.45 1.03 8.51
CA ALA A 204 22.89 -0.31 8.56
C ALA A 204 21.49 -0.36 9.22
N PRO A 205 21.23 0.30 10.36
CA PRO A 205 19.90 0.30 10.97
C PRO A 205 18.85 0.96 10.07
N LEU A 206 19.20 2.07 9.41
CA LEU A 206 18.26 2.80 8.56
C LEU A 206 17.98 2.02 7.25
N ARG A 207 18.96 1.29 6.71
CA ARG A 207 18.81 0.38 5.56
C ARG A 207 17.91 -0.83 5.86
N ASP A 208 17.87 -1.29 7.11
CA ASP A 208 16.97 -2.38 7.51
C ASP A 208 15.51 -1.91 7.60
N ILE A 209 15.30 -0.65 7.97
CA ILE A 209 13.97 -0.03 8.13
C ILE A 209 13.38 0.43 6.79
N ILE A 210 14.19 1.10 5.93
CA ILE A 210 13.70 1.68 4.68
C ILE A 210 13.88 0.69 3.53
N MET A 211 12.78 0.16 3.05
CA MET A 211 12.73 -0.71 1.88
C MET A 211 12.55 0.11 0.59
N PRO A 212 13.11 -0.32 -0.57
CA PRO A 212 12.82 0.31 -1.85
C PRO A 212 11.34 0.13 -2.23
N VAL A 213 10.76 1.13 -2.91
CA VAL A 213 9.33 1.13 -3.30
C VAL A 213 8.96 -0.06 -4.20
N GLU A 214 9.89 -0.65 -4.90
CA GLU A 214 9.70 -1.84 -5.72
C GLU A 214 9.20 -3.04 -4.90
N ARG A 215 9.57 -3.15 -3.62
CA ARG A 215 9.03 -4.17 -2.72
C ARG A 215 7.53 -3.98 -2.46
N ALA A 216 7.09 -2.73 -2.33
CA ALA A 216 5.67 -2.40 -2.19
C ALA A 216 4.87 -2.77 -3.45
N LEU A 217 5.50 -2.77 -4.61
CA LEU A 217 4.89 -3.02 -5.92
C LEU A 217 5.05 -4.45 -6.41
N SER A 218 5.60 -5.36 -5.59
CA SER A 218 5.88 -6.77 -5.96
C SER A 218 4.66 -7.59 -6.40
N HIS A 219 3.46 -7.14 -6.01
CA HIS A 219 2.18 -7.75 -6.40
C HIS A 219 1.74 -7.43 -7.84
N LEU A 220 2.40 -6.46 -8.51
CA LEU A 220 2.08 -6.07 -9.87
C LEU A 220 2.86 -6.92 -10.88
N PRO A 221 2.23 -7.29 -12.02
CA PRO A 221 2.97 -7.86 -13.15
C PRO A 221 4.07 -6.89 -13.61
N LYS A 222 5.29 -7.41 -13.85
CA LYS A 222 6.46 -6.63 -14.23
C LYS A 222 6.69 -6.70 -15.74
N ILE A 223 6.56 -5.57 -16.44
CA ILE A 223 7.01 -5.42 -17.81
C ILE A 223 8.44 -4.89 -17.78
N ILE A 224 9.39 -5.63 -18.35
CA ILE A 224 10.80 -5.22 -18.42
C ILE A 224 11.05 -4.53 -19.75
N ILE A 225 11.65 -3.34 -19.72
CA ILE A 225 11.88 -2.51 -20.90
C ILE A 225 13.38 -2.31 -21.18
N ARG A 226 13.69 -1.97 -22.43
CA ARG A 226 15.04 -1.61 -22.87
C ARG A 226 15.43 -0.25 -22.32
N ASP A 227 16.70 -0.05 -22.00
CA ASP A 227 17.26 1.24 -21.54
C ASP A 227 16.93 2.39 -22.50
N THR A 228 16.89 2.10 -23.82
CA THR A 228 16.53 3.07 -24.86
C THR A 228 15.09 3.58 -24.79
N ALA A 229 14.19 2.87 -24.12
CA ALA A 229 12.79 3.27 -23.94
C ALA A 229 12.55 4.06 -22.65
N VAL A 230 13.46 3.96 -21.65
CA VAL A 230 13.26 4.49 -20.31
C VAL A 230 12.98 5.98 -20.32
N ASP A 231 13.83 6.80 -20.95
CA ASP A 231 13.68 8.25 -20.95
C ASP A 231 12.37 8.71 -21.61
N ALA A 232 11.94 8.04 -22.69
CA ALA A 232 10.66 8.32 -23.33
C ALA A 232 9.46 8.05 -22.40
N ILE A 233 9.50 6.94 -21.63
CA ILE A 233 8.49 6.60 -20.60
C ILE A 233 8.51 7.62 -19.47
N CYS A 234 9.66 8.09 -19.01
CA CYS A 234 9.81 9.14 -18.02
C CYS A 234 9.17 10.47 -18.48
N HIS A 235 9.09 10.73 -19.78
CA HIS A 235 8.35 11.85 -20.36
C HIS A 235 6.87 11.56 -20.65
N GLY A 236 6.35 10.41 -20.21
CA GLY A 236 4.94 10.06 -20.32
C GLY A 236 4.55 9.40 -21.65
N ALA A 237 5.52 9.00 -22.48
CA ALA A 237 5.22 8.25 -23.71
C ALA A 237 4.54 6.90 -23.39
N GLN A 238 3.71 6.42 -24.33
CA GLN A 238 3.14 5.07 -24.23
C GLN A 238 4.24 4.04 -24.50
N LEU A 239 4.19 2.92 -23.78
CA LEU A 239 5.12 1.81 -24.02
C LEU A 239 4.70 1.04 -25.26
N ALA A 240 5.54 1.10 -26.29
CA ALA A 240 5.37 0.35 -27.53
C ALA A 240 6.18 -0.97 -27.49
N GLU A 241 5.74 -1.94 -28.28
CA GLU A 241 6.32 -3.27 -28.36
C GLU A 241 7.85 -3.30 -28.56
N PRO A 242 8.47 -2.48 -29.46
CA PRO A 242 9.93 -2.49 -29.62
C PRO A 242 10.72 -2.12 -28.38
N GLY A 243 10.09 -1.40 -27.42
CA GLY A 243 10.70 -1.02 -26.15
C GLY A 243 10.71 -2.13 -25.10
N VAL A 244 10.01 -3.24 -25.33
CA VAL A 244 9.84 -4.32 -24.36
C VAL A 244 10.95 -5.38 -24.50
N ILE A 245 11.47 -5.84 -23.37
CA ILE A 245 12.37 -7.01 -23.25
C ILE A 245 11.57 -8.25 -22.83
N SER A 246 10.73 -8.08 -21.81
CA SER A 246 9.91 -9.17 -21.26
C SER A 246 8.52 -8.67 -20.89
N LEU A 247 7.51 -9.40 -21.35
CA LEU A 247 6.11 -9.16 -21.09
C LEU A 247 5.54 -10.39 -20.37
N PRO A 248 5.08 -10.24 -19.11
CA PRO A 248 4.40 -11.33 -18.42
C PRO A 248 3.01 -11.57 -19.02
N ASP A 249 2.38 -12.68 -18.64
CA ASP A 249 0.97 -12.90 -18.94
C ASP A 249 0.11 -11.89 -18.16
N VAL A 250 -0.57 -11.01 -18.88
CA VAL A 250 -1.37 -9.91 -18.31
C VAL A 250 -2.63 -9.69 -19.12
N ASP A 251 -3.72 -9.43 -18.41
CA ASP A 251 -4.99 -9.04 -19.02
C ASP A 251 -4.95 -7.59 -19.54
N ARG A 252 -5.85 -7.30 -20.50
CA ARG A 252 -6.10 -5.91 -20.92
C ARG A 252 -6.71 -5.12 -19.78
N LYS A 253 -6.31 -3.85 -19.63
CA LYS A 253 -6.73 -2.91 -18.58
C LYS A 253 -6.22 -3.29 -17.17
N GLN A 254 -5.26 -4.19 -17.06
CA GLN A 254 -4.61 -4.51 -15.80
C GLN A 254 -3.56 -3.44 -15.44
N LEU A 255 -3.44 -3.15 -14.14
CA LEU A 255 -2.35 -2.31 -13.61
C LEU A 255 -1.05 -3.11 -13.65
N VAL A 256 0.00 -2.52 -14.21
CA VAL A 256 1.32 -3.13 -14.38
C VAL A 256 2.42 -2.20 -13.91
N GLY A 257 3.54 -2.78 -13.48
CA GLY A 257 4.78 -2.05 -13.24
C GLY A 257 5.69 -2.14 -14.46
N ILE A 258 6.25 -1.01 -14.89
CA ILE A 258 7.21 -0.90 -15.99
C ILE A 258 8.60 -0.75 -15.36
N TYR A 259 9.51 -1.69 -15.62
CA TYR A 259 10.81 -1.79 -14.96
C TYR A 259 11.96 -1.81 -15.95
N THR A 260 13.12 -1.33 -15.51
CA THR A 260 14.40 -1.59 -16.20
C THR A 260 14.84 -3.04 -16.03
N ALA A 261 15.84 -3.48 -16.81
CA ALA A 261 16.48 -4.78 -16.63
C ALA A 261 17.20 -4.92 -15.26
N ARG A 262 17.44 -3.81 -14.58
CA ARG A 262 18.05 -3.75 -13.22
C ARG A 262 17.01 -3.81 -12.09
N ASP A 263 15.74 -4.10 -12.40
CA ASP A 263 14.61 -4.14 -11.46
C ASP A 263 14.27 -2.77 -10.83
N GLU A 264 14.54 -1.66 -11.51
CA GLU A 264 14.16 -0.32 -11.08
C GLU A 264 12.81 0.05 -11.67
N ILE A 265 11.88 0.54 -10.85
CA ILE A 265 10.56 1.00 -11.32
C ILE A 265 10.68 2.31 -12.13
N VAL A 266 10.27 2.28 -13.39
CA VAL A 266 10.21 3.45 -14.27
C VAL A 266 8.86 4.13 -14.19
N ALA A 267 7.78 3.35 -14.29
CA ALA A 267 6.41 3.87 -14.25
C ALA A 267 5.40 2.79 -13.84
N LEU A 268 4.23 3.24 -13.40
CA LEU A 268 3.01 2.44 -13.33
C LEU A 268 2.20 2.69 -14.61
N GLY A 269 1.67 1.62 -15.20
CA GLY A 269 0.91 1.67 -16.44
C GLY A 269 -0.37 0.84 -16.40
N ILE A 270 -1.20 1.02 -17.40
CA ILE A 270 -2.34 0.13 -17.67
C ILE A 270 -2.06 -0.61 -18.98
N SER A 271 -2.13 -1.93 -18.97
CA SER A 271 -1.95 -2.77 -20.14
C SER A 271 -3.00 -2.44 -21.22
N VAL A 272 -2.57 -2.33 -22.47
CA VAL A 272 -3.43 -2.06 -23.64
C VAL A 272 -3.45 -3.25 -24.57
N LEU A 273 -2.28 -3.78 -24.92
CA LEU A 273 -2.06 -4.96 -25.76
C LEU A 273 -2.79 -4.85 -27.11
N GLN A 274 -2.69 -3.68 -27.77
CA GLN A 274 -3.37 -3.42 -29.04
C GLN A 274 -2.62 -2.38 -29.88
N GLY A 275 -2.53 -2.62 -31.19
CA GLY A 275 -1.98 -1.65 -32.15
C GLY A 275 -0.50 -1.32 -31.91
N GLY A 276 0.30 -2.29 -31.45
CA GLY A 276 1.72 -2.09 -31.12
C GLY A 276 1.98 -1.34 -29.81
N VAL A 277 0.91 -0.95 -29.07
CA VAL A 277 1.01 -0.37 -27.73
C VAL A 277 0.79 -1.45 -26.67
N ILE A 278 1.79 -1.63 -25.81
CA ILE A 278 1.74 -2.61 -24.71
C ILE A 278 1.08 -2.00 -23.47
N ALA A 279 1.48 -0.80 -23.06
CA ALA A 279 0.90 -0.14 -21.89
C ALA A 279 0.83 1.38 -22.04
N LYS A 280 -0.20 1.97 -21.44
CA LYS A 280 -0.34 3.43 -21.25
C LYS A 280 0.22 3.80 -19.88
N VAL A 281 1.16 4.74 -19.83
CA VAL A 281 1.71 5.28 -18.60
C VAL A 281 0.60 6.01 -17.80
N LYS A 282 0.48 5.66 -16.54
CA LYS A 282 -0.44 6.29 -15.56
C LYS A 282 0.31 7.17 -14.57
N ARG A 283 1.48 6.74 -14.13
CA ARG A 283 2.28 7.46 -13.14
C ARG A 283 3.76 7.18 -13.36
N VAL A 284 4.50 8.20 -13.68
CA VAL A 284 5.96 8.13 -13.79
C VAL A 284 6.56 8.08 -12.37
N MET A 285 7.51 7.16 -12.17
CA MET A 285 8.19 6.92 -10.89
C MET A 285 9.67 7.29 -10.96
N MET A 286 10.28 7.27 -12.14
CA MET A 286 11.68 7.60 -12.39
C MET A 286 11.81 9.01 -13.00
N GLU A 287 12.83 9.74 -12.58
CA GLU A 287 13.07 11.09 -13.11
C GLU A 287 13.59 11.02 -14.57
N PRO A 288 13.14 11.95 -15.45
CA PRO A 288 13.72 12.11 -16.78
C PRO A 288 15.24 12.34 -16.72
N GLY A 289 15.99 11.80 -17.70
CA GLY A 289 17.43 11.96 -17.77
C GLY A 289 18.23 10.98 -16.90
N THR A 290 17.58 10.11 -16.10
CA THR A 290 18.24 9.01 -15.36
C THR A 290 18.91 8.03 -16.34
N TYR A 291 18.30 7.83 -17.51
CA TYR A 291 18.85 7.02 -18.61
C TYR A 291 19.09 7.89 -19.85
N PRO A 292 20.04 7.52 -20.73
CA PRO A 292 20.35 8.29 -21.93
C PRO A 292 19.14 8.47 -22.85
N ARG A 293 19.05 9.65 -23.44
CA ARG A 293 17.95 9.99 -24.34
C ARG A 293 18.28 9.55 -25.76
N TYR A 294 17.55 8.55 -26.27
CA TYR A 294 17.73 7.99 -27.62
C TYR A 294 16.65 8.45 -28.62
N TRP A 295 15.62 9.17 -28.17
CA TRP A 295 14.55 9.66 -29.03
C TRP A 295 14.70 11.17 -29.31
N LYS A 296 14.23 11.63 -30.48
CA LYS A 296 14.19 13.04 -30.84
C LYS A 296 12.77 13.57 -30.57
N SER A 297 12.62 14.69 -29.83
CA SER A 297 11.34 15.36 -29.73
C SER A 297 10.92 15.87 -31.10
N ARG A 298 9.73 15.51 -31.59
CA ARG A 298 9.13 16.21 -32.71
C ARG A 298 8.86 17.64 -32.23
N LYS A 299 9.64 18.63 -32.71
CA LYS A 299 9.24 20.04 -32.63
C LYS A 299 7.93 20.14 -33.41
N ILE A 300 6.83 20.48 -32.76
CA ILE A 300 5.61 20.93 -33.40
C ILE A 300 6.02 22.20 -34.12
N ARG A 301 6.15 22.15 -35.47
CA ARG A 301 6.22 23.33 -36.30
C ARG A 301 4.88 24.05 -36.10
N LYS A 302 4.85 25.13 -35.32
CA LYS A 302 3.81 26.13 -35.43
C LYS A 302 3.92 26.65 -36.86
N HIS A 303 2.92 26.39 -37.69
CA HIS A 303 2.72 27.13 -38.90
C HIS A 303 2.46 28.58 -38.49
N GLU A 304 3.47 29.43 -38.68
CA GLU A 304 3.25 30.85 -38.87
C GLU A 304 2.57 30.99 -40.22
N GLU A 305 1.27 31.04 -40.26
CA GLU A 305 0.52 31.69 -41.34
C GLU A 305 0.60 33.18 -41.03
N GLY A 306 1.55 33.80 -41.65
CA GLY A 306 1.68 35.25 -41.72
C GLY A 306 1.17 35.78 -43.03
N ALA A 307 0.40 36.84 -42.90
CA ALA A 307 0.01 37.86 -43.84
C ALA A 307 -1.00 37.51 -44.91
#